data_92b682ba87c9872f27cb6ec077d78b9b
#
_entry.id   92b682ba87c9872f27cb6ec077d78b9b
#
_cell.length_a   1.000
_cell.length_b   1.000
_cell.length_c   1.000
_cell.angle_alpha   90.00
_cell.angle_beta   90.00
_cell.angle_gamma   90.00
#
_symmetry.space_group_name_H-M   'P 1'
#
loop_
_entity.id
_entity.type
_entity.pdbx_description
1 polymer ?
#
loop_
_entity_poly.entity_id
_entity_poly.type
_entity_poly.pdbx_seq_one_letter_code
_entity_poly.pdbx_strand_id
1 'polypeptide(L)'
;MKVIVIFFFCLVSLTTSGQSFSDKTNAIGLNYTKPMLPGVLPEIIWTTPKIESSVSSIESITLEAMLKSESVFKEVMLIVSNPGGSSEKKIVIPQNEHVYLLKQNLKLLAGDNSIKLIVENAEGGKVTSTRTVLVGKDEIADAVDANRKDYALIFATDKYENWDDLVNPVNDAHVISAILKEKYGFTTEIIENASLDEMTSKLYDYNTKKFNPQDQLFVFFAGHGYYDEVLGEGYVVAGNSLMNDKGKNSYLAHNTLRQRLENIKCEHIFLTMDVCFGGTFDPILAKARAGEAMDEATDTQYLVRKLTKRTRKYLTSGSKEYVSDGVFGKNSPFAAKFIQALRETGGGSGRILTLAELNTYFQKLATEPRFGSFGSDNPASDFVFVSRN
;
A
#
# COMPACT_ATOMS: atom_id res chain seq x y z
N MET A 1 -27.16 82.43 -23.31
CA MET A 1 -25.69 82.50 -23.17
C MET A 1 -25.15 81.13 -22.81
N LYS A 2 -24.62 80.40 -23.79
CA LYS A 2 -24.02 79.04 -23.56
C LYS A 2 -22.50 79.22 -23.44
N VAL A 3 -21.94 78.88 -22.34
CA VAL A 3 -20.49 78.84 -22.12
C VAL A 3 -19.98 77.44 -22.47
N ILE A 4 -19.13 77.37 -23.48
CA ILE A 4 -18.44 76.18 -23.92
C ILE A 4 -17.11 76.19 -23.19
N VAL A 5 -16.86 75.15 -22.35
CA VAL A 5 -15.55 74.90 -21.71
C VAL A 5 -14.81 73.81 -22.53
N ILE A 6 -13.70 74.23 -23.16
CA ILE A 6 -12.84 73.39 -23.96
C ILE A 6 -11.76 72.83 -22.98
N PHE A 7 -11.73 71.49 -22.77
CA PHE A 7 -10.66 70.81 -22.07
C PHE A 7 -9.54 70.49 -23.07
N PHE A 8 -8.36 70.99 -22.81
CA PHE A 8 -7.13 70.67 -23.52
C PHE A 8 -6.51 69.44 -22.88
N PHE A 9 -6.51 68.35 -23.61
CA PHE A 9 -5.79 67.12 -23.18
C PHE A 9 -4.34 67.21 -23.66
N CYS A 10 -3.39 67.35 -22.73
CA CYS A 10 -1.97 67.31 -23.01
C CYS A 10 -1.51 65.82 -23.02
N LEU A 11 -1.24 65.29 -24.24
CA LEU A 11 -0.64 63.94 -24.40
C LEU A 11 0.86 64.06 -24.12
N VAL A 12 1.31 63.51 -23.00
CA VAL A 12 2.73 63.31 -22.72
C VAL A 12 3.13 61.96 -23.30
N SER A 13 3.88 61.95 -24.38
CA SER A 13 4.49 60.75 -24.95
C SER A 13 5.76 60.45 -24.18
N LEU A 14 5.69 59.38 -23.38
CA LEU A 14 6.89 58.77 -22.74
C LEU A 14 7.60 57.88 -23.78
N THR A 15 8.70 58.36 -24.33
CA THR A 15 9.63 57.54 -25.09
C THR A 15 10.50 56.76 -24.15
N THR A 16 10.22 55.45 -23.99
CA THR A 16 11.12 54.53 -23.34
C THR A 16 12.22 54.15 -24.32
N SER A 17 13.41 54.63 -24.12
CA SER A 17 14.61 54.14 -24.79
C SER A 17 15.01 52.78 -24.18
N GLY A 18 14.62 51.69 -24.88
CA GLY A 18 15.10 50.37 -24.57
C GLY A 18 16.61 50.25 -24.86
N GLN A 19 17.42 50.05 -23.82
CA GLN A 19 18.78 49.61 -24.03
C GLN A 19 18.80 48.16 -24.42
N SER A 20 19.19 47.84 -25.65
CA SER A 20 19.45 46.48 -26.08
C SER A 20 20.89 46.10 -25.66
N PHE A 21 20.99 45.20 -24.68
CA PHE A 21 22.25 44.54 -24.41
C PHE A 21 22.44 43.38 -25.38
N SER A 22 23.38 43.45 -26.27
CA SER A 22 23.82 42.31 -27.09
C SER A 22 25.15 41.79 -26.54
N ASP A 23 25.09 40.83 -25.64
CA ASP A 23 26.27 40.05 -25.32
C ASP A 23 26.43 38.94 -26.36
N LYS A 24 27.52 39.02 -27.09
CA LYS A 24 27.96 37.90 -27.96
C LYS A 24 28.68 36.89 -27.07
N THR A 25 27.99 35.90 -26.60
CA THR A 25 28.62 34.68 -26.07
C THR A 25 29.30 33.94 -27.22
N ASN A 26 30.54 33.48 -26.99
CA ASN A 26 31.22 32.58 -27.92
C ASN A 26 30.34 31.39 -28.23
N ALA A 27 30.19 31.03 -29.51
CA ALA A 27 29.43 29.89 -29.94
C ALA A 27 30.01 28.64 -29.30
N ILE A 28 29.30 28.11 -28.29
CA ILE A 28 29.54 26.77 -27.77
C ILE A 28 28.96 25.81 -28.79
N GLY A 29 29.83 25.07 -29.48
CA GLY A 29 29.39 23.99 -30.37
C GLY A 29 28.70 22.89 -29.55
N LEU A 30 27.38 22.97 -29.45
CA LEU A 30 26.59 21.88 -28.92
C LEU A 30 26.55 20.78 -29.98
N ASN A 31 27.33 19.72 -29.77
CA ASN A 31 27.12 18.49 -30.53
C ASN A 31 25.77 17.92 -30.09
N TYR A 32 24.74 18.25 -30.83
CA TYR A 32 23.46 17.56 -30.73
C TYR A 32 23.62 16.15 -31.31
N THR A 33 23.93 15.19 -30.47
CA THR A 33 23.53 13.82 -30.77
C THR A 33 22.00 13.83 -30.84
N LYS A 34 21.48 13.39 -31.99
CA LYS A 34 20.05 13.32 -32.28
C LYS A 34 19.31 12.80 -31.05
N PRO A 35 18.36 13.52 -30.46
CA PRO A 35 17.66 13.02 -29.28
C PRO A 35 16.97 11.71 -29.65
N MET A 36 17.19 10.67 -28.87
CA MET A 36 16.46 9.42 -29.04
C MET A 36 14.97 9.69 -28.85
N LEU A 37 14.16 9.28 -29.81
CA LEU A 37 12.72 9.42 -29.72
C LEU A 37 12.20 8.57 -28.55
N PRO A 38 11.25 9.07 -27.74
CA PRO A 38 10.55 8.25 -26.75
C PRO A 38 9.86 7.09 -27.48
N GLY A 39 10.22 5.87 -27.22
CA GLY A 39 9.70 4.68 -27.91
C GLY A 39 10.79 3.73 -28.40
N VAL A 40 12.02 4.23 -28.52
CA VAL A 40 13.18 3.42 -28.96
C VAL A 40 13.86 2.69 -27.80
N LEU A 41 13.56 3.06 -26.54
CA LEU A 41 14.16 2.44 -25.36
C LEU A 41 13.59 1.05 -25.11
N PRO A 42 14.42 0.03 -24.85
CA PRO A 42 13.93 -1.25 -24.39
C PRO A 42 13.30 -1.14 -23.00
N GLU A 43 12.41 -2.06 -22.66
CA GLU A 43 11.75 -2.18 -21.39
C GLU A 43 12.23 -3.43 -20.65
N ILE A 44 12.47 -3.31 -19.34
CA ILE A 44 12.82 -4.42 -18.44
C ILE A 44 11.71 -4.57 -17.41
N ILE A 45 10.94 -5.65 -17.48
CA ILE A 45 9.86 -5.98 -16.58
C ILE A 45 10.32 -7.14 -15.68
N TRP A 46 10.60 -6.85 -14.42
CA TRP A 46 11.05 -7.84 -13.45
C TRP A 46 9.87 -8.67 -12.91
N THR A 47 10.06 -9.98 -12.90
CA THR A 47 9.15 -10.93 -12.24
C THR A 47 9.77 -11.40 -10.93
N THR A 48 11.07 -11.73 -10.91
CA THR A 48 11.84 -12.15 -9.73
C THR A 48 13.27 -11.62 -9.79
N PRO A 49 13.74 -10.83 -8.82
CA PRO A 49 13.00 -10.16 -7.77
C PRO A 49 12.08 -9.10 -8.33
N LYS A 50 10.83 -9.04 -7.83
CA LYS A 50 9.83 -8.08 -8.32
C LYS A 50 10.12 -6.65 -7.82
N ILE A 51 10.55 -6.51 -6.58
CA ILE A 51 10.87 -5.23 -5.93
C ILE A 51 12.36 -4.90 -6.03
N GLU A 52 12.70 -3.62 -5.87
CA GLU A 52 14.07 -3.14 -6.04
C GLU A 52 15.03 -3.68 -4.99
N SER A 53 14.59 -3.79 -3.74
CA SER A 53 15.36 -4.37 -2.64
C SER A 53 14.59 -5.51 -1.98
N SER A 54 15.27 -6.62 -1.74
CA SER A 54 14.68 -7.83 -1.18
C SER A 54 15.65 -8.58 -0.29
N VAL A 55 15.14 -9.43 0.60
CA VAL A 55 15.93 -10.29 1.50
C VAL A 55 15.76 -11.75 1.11
N SER A 56 16.80 -12.55 1.21
CA SER A 56 16.77 -13.99 0.98
C SER A 56 17.52 -14.73 2.08
N SER A 57 16.89 -15.75 2.64
CA SER A 57 17.56 -16.67 3.58
C SER A 57 18.41 -17.73 2.86
N ILE A 58 18.31 -17.83 1.53
CA ILE A 58 19.03 -18.81 0.73
C ILE A 58 20.02 -18.13 -0.22
N GLU A 59 21.19 -18.74 -0.39
CA GLU A 59 22.27 -18.25 -1.27
C GLU A 59 21.99 -18.49 -2.77
N SER A 60 20.73 -18.49 -3.16
CA SER A 60 20.37 -18.66 -4.59
C SER A 60 19.03 -17.99 -4.90
N ILE A 61 18.91 -17.48 -6.11
CA ILE A 61 17.66 -16.93 -6.62
C ILE A 61 17.49 -17.29 -8.10
N THR A 62 16.27 -17.57 -8.52
CA THR A 62 15.94 -17.63 -9.95
C THR A 62 15.55 -16.23 -10.43
N LEU A 63 16.45 -15.58 -11.17
CA LEU A 63 16.14 -14.33 -11.86
C LEU A 63 15.13 -14.60 -12.96
N GLU A 64 14.03 -13.85 -12.97
CA GLU A 64 13.04 -13.85 -14.04
C GLU A 64 12.70 -12.40 -14.43
N ALA A 65 12.87 -12.08 -15.71
CA ALA A 65 12.51 -10.79 -16.26
C ALA A 65 12.04 -10.92 -17.72
N MET A 66 11.05 -10.13 -18.10
CA MET A 66 10.63 -9.99 -19.49
C MET A 66 11.27 -8.73 -20.07
N LEU A 67 12.02 -8.91 -21.15
CA LEU A 67 12.65 -7.84 -21.93
C LEU A 67 11.80 -7.58 -23.16
N LYS A 68 11.49 -6.32 -23.44
CA LYS A 68 10.74 -5.90 -24.64
C LYS A 68 11.46 -4.78 -25.35
N SER A 69 11.39 -4.75 -26.67
CA SER A 69 11.94 -3.67 -27.50
C SER A 69 11.21 -3.58 -28.83
N GLU A 70 11.04 -2.38 -29.34
CA GLU A 70 10.49 -2.15 -30.70
C GLU A 70 11.46 -2.57 -31.79
N SER A 71 12.77 -2.54 -31.53
CA SER A 71 13.82 -3.06 -32.42
C SER A 71 14.52 -4.27 -31.78
N VAL A 72 15.20 -5.06 -32.58
CA VAL A 72 15.89 -6.28 -32.11
C VAL A 72 16.93 -5.95 -31.04
N PHE A 73 17.15 -6.87 -30.12
CA PHE A 73 18.16 -6.71 -29.08
C PHE A 73 19.57 -6.82 -29.69
N LYS A 74 20.42 -5.84 -29.39
CA LYS A 74 21.84 -5.83 -29.75
C LYS A 74 22.68 -6.50 -28.68
N GLU A 75 22.43 -6.17 -27.42
CA GLU A 75 23.19 -6.70 -26.31
C GLU A 75 22.35 -6.72 -25.03
N VAL A 76 22.47 -7.80 -24.28
CA VAL A 76 21.93 -7.92 -22.93
C VAL A 76 23.01 -8.41 -21.98
N MET A 77 23.32 -7.60 -20.98
CA MET A 77 24.32 -7.91 -19.96
C MET A 77 23.66 -8.10 -18.60
N LEU A 78 24.02 -9.17 -17.93
CA LEU A 78 23.69 -9.44 -16.54
C LEU A 78 24.95 -9.27 -15.72
N ILE A 79 24.91 -8.36 -14.75
CA ILE A 79 26.02 -8.11 -13.80
C ILE A 79 25.52 -8.46 -12.40
N VAL A 80 26.24 -9.33 -11.72
CA VAL A 80 25.97 -9.69 -10.32
C VAL A 80 27.17 -9.25 -9.50
N SER A 81 26.96 -8.30 -8.60
CA SER A 81 27.97 -7.79 -7.66
C SER A 81 27.60 -8.20 -6.25
N ASN A 82 28.55 -8.72 -5.49
CA ASN A 82 28.37 -9.20 -4.12
C ASN A 82 29.65 -8.96 -3.30
N PRO A 83 29.69 -9.25 -1.98
CA PRO A 83 30.89 -9.06 -1.17
C PRO A 83 32.15 -9.80 -1.66
N GLY A 84 31.99 -10.84 -2.48
CA GLY A 84 33.11 -11.58 -3.10
C GLY A 84 33.61 -11.00 -4.42
N GLY A 85 32.97 -9.95 -4.95
CA GLY A 85 33.31 -9.30 -6.19
C GLY A 85 32.16 -9.17 -7.19
N SER A 86 32.47 -8.86 -8.42
CA SER A 86 31.49 -8.68 -9.49
C SER A 86 31.71 -9.69 -10.62
N SER A 87 30.64 -10.26 -11.12
CA SER A 87 30.64 -11.13 -12.30
C SER A 87 29.72 -10.57 -13.37
N GLU A 88 30.16 -10.66 -14.61
CA GLU A 88 29.42 -10.21 -15.78
C GLU A 88 29.11 -11.38 -16.69
N LYS A 89 27.90 -11.43 -17.22
CA LYS A 89 27.46 -12.46 -18.17
C LYS A 89 26.67 -11.82 -19.28
N LYS A 90 27.14 -12.02 -20.49
CA LYS A 90 26.38 -11.69 -21.71
C LYS A 90 25.29 -12.74 -21.93
N ILE A 91 24.04 -12.28 -22.03
CA ILE A 91 22.89 -13.14 -22.31
C ILE A 91 22.74 -13.24 -23.82
N VAL A 92 22.76 -14.47 -24.32
CA VAL A 92 22.54 -14.74 -25.75
C VAL A 92 21.02 -14.78 -26.00
N ILE A 93 20.55 -13.82 -26.78
CA ILE A 93 19.16 -13.76 -27.24
C ILE A 93 19.13 -14.28 -28.71
N PRO A 94 18.10 -15.08 -29.07
CA PRO A 94 17.93 -15.49 -30.47
C PRO A 94 17.82 -14.26 -31.41
N GLN A 95 18.23 -14.40 -32.65
CA GLN A 95 18.14 -13.33 -33.65
C GLN A 95 16.69 -12.98 -33.94
N ASN A 96 16.42 -11.68 -34.15
CA ASN A 96 15.11 -11.14 -34.52
C ASN A 96 14.04 -11.20 -33.38
N GLU A 97 14.45 -11.40 -32.13
CA GLU A 97 13.52 -11.33 -31.00
C GLU A 97 13.28 -9.89 -30.57
N HIS A 98 12.01 -9.56 -30.29
CA HIS A 98 11.52 -8.29 -29.74
C HIS A 98 11.02 -8.43 -28.31
N VAL A 99 10.76 -9.67 -27.87
CA VAL A 99 10.36 -10.03 -26.52
C VAL A 99 11.17 -11.24 -26.09
N TYR A 100 11.83 -11.16 -24.95
CA TYR A 100 12.63 -12.26 -24.42
C TYR A 100 12.35 -12.49 -22.93
N LEU A 101 12.03 -13.72 -22.55
CA LEU A 101 11.85 -14.13 -21.17
C LEU A 101 13.19 -14.63 -20.62
N LEU A 102 13.84 -13.76 -19.86
CA LEU A 102 15.10 -14.09 -19.20
C LEU A 102 14.79 -14.90 -17.94
N LYS A 103 15.41 -16.09 -17.86
CA LYS A 103 15.40 -16.95 -16.67
C LYS A 103 16.80 -17.46 -16.39
N GLN A 104 17.36 -17.08 -15.22
CA GLN A 104 18.72 -17.45 -14.82
C GLN A 104 18.75 -17.81 -13.33
N ASN A 105 19.36 -18.95 -13.00
CA ASN A 105 19.66 -19.27 -11.61
C ASN A 105 20.96 -18.57 -11.22
N LEU A 106 20.90 -17.75 -10.17
CA LEU A 106 22.03 -17.00 -9.64
C LEU A 106 22.43 -17.57 -8.28
N LYS A 107 23.73 -17.76 -8.09
CA LYS A 107 24.29 -17.99 -6.75
C LYS A 107 24.60 -16.63 -6.15
N LEU A 108 24.07 -16.38 -4.97
CA LEU A 108 24.31 -15.19 -4.17
C LEU A 108 25.30 -15.52 -3.05
N LEU A 109 25.88 -14.50 -2.45
CA LEU A 109 26.72 -14.65 -1.24
C LEU A 109 26.04 -13.94 -0.06
N ALA A 110 26.39 -14.36 1.16
CA ALA A 110 25.95 -13.66 2.35
C ALA A 110 26.31 -12.17 2.29
N GLY A 111 25.37 -11.30 2.63
CA GLY A 111 25.47 -9.85 2.49
C GLY A 111 24.77 -9.32 1.25
N ASP A 112 25.10 -8.10 0.87
CA ASP A 112 24.47 -7.39 -0.25
C ASP A 112 24.85 -7.96 -1.61
N ASN A 113 23.83 -8.31 -2.40
CA ASN A 113 23.99 -8.76 -3.77
C ASN A 113 23.22 -7.81 -4.69
N SER A 114 23.90 -7.17 -5.62
CA SER A 114 23.31 -6.31 -6.64
C SER A 114 23.21 -7.06 -7.96
N ILE A 115 22.01 -7.15 -8.53
CA ILE A 115 21.70 -7.79 -9.80
C ILE A 115 21.30 -6.70 -10.78
N LYS A 116 22.17 -6.42 -11.76
CA LYS A 116 21.99 -5.37 -12.75
C LYS A 116 21.76 -5.97 -14.14
N LEU A 117 20.68 -5.57 -14.79
CA LEU A 117 20.43 -5.85 -16.20
C LEU A 117 20.68 -4.58 -17.03
N ILE A 118 21.45 -4.73 -18.07
CA ILE A 118 21.68 -3.71 -19.10
C ILE A 118 21.18 -4.27 -20.41
N VAL A 119 20.24 -3.59 -21.04
CA VAL A 119 19.63 -3.99 -22.31
C VAL A 119 19.86 -2.90 -23.33
N GLU A 120 20.48 -3.25 -24.44
CA GLU A 120 20.72 -2.37 -25.60
C GLU A 120 20.06 -2.95 -26.85
N ASN A 121 19.34 -2.13 -27.60
CA ASN A 121 18.74 -2.51 -28.87
C ASN A 121 19.59 -2.08 -30.07
N ALA A 122 19.21 -2.53 -31.25
CA ALA A 122 19.97 -2.27 -32.50
C ALA A 122 20.00 -0.77 -32.89
N GLU A 123 19.05 0.03 -32.38
CA GLU A 123 18.98 1.48 -32.62
C GLU A 123 19.78 2.29 -31.59
N GLY A 124 20.50 1.61 -30.68
CA GLY A 124 21.33 2.24 -29.65
C GLY A 124 20.56 2.67 -28.40
N GLY A 125 19.26 2.33 -28.28
CA GLY A 125 18.49 2.52 -27.07
C GLY A 125 19.04 1.62 -25.96
N LYS A 126 19.38 2.20 -24.80
CA LYS A 126 20.00 1.49 -23.68
C LYS A 126 19.27 1.77 -22.39
N VAL A 127 18.87 0.72 -21.67
CA VAL A 127 18.23 0.80 -20.35
C VAL A 127 19.01 -0.06 -19.36
N THR A 128 19.14 0.46 -18.16
CA THR A 128 19.75 -0.24 -17.02
C THR A 128 18.74 -0.32 -15.88
N SER A 129 18.57 -1.50 -15.31
CA SER A 129 17.74 -1.71 -14.13
C SER A 129 18.45 -2.60 -13.14
N THR A 130 18.34 -2.28 -11.85
CA THR A 130 19.05 -2.97 -10.78
C THR A 130 18.06 -3.51 -9.76
N ARG A 131 18.38 -4.67 -9.18
CA ARG A 131 17.72 -5.26 -8.01
C ARG A 131 18.78 -5.59 -6.98
N THR A 132 18.49 -5.34 -5.73
CA THR A 132 19.37 -5.70 -4.61
C THR A 132 18.75 -6.85 -3.82
N VAL A 133 19.56 -7.86 -3.51
CA VAL A 133 19.15 -8.99 -2.67
C VAL A 133 20.14 -9.10 -1.50
N LEU A 134 19.66 -8.86 -0.30
CA LEU A 134 20.43 -9.11 0.91
C LEU A 134 20.32 -10.59 1.27
N VAL A 135 21.44 -11.30 1.30
CA VAL A 135 21.52 -12.71 1.72
C VAL A 135 22.23 -12.79 3.06
N GLY A 136 21.60 -13.37 4.03
CA GLY A 136 22.20 -13.50 5.35
C GLY A 136 21.27 -14.13 6.35
N LYS A 137 21.64 -14.08 7.62
CA LYS A 137 20.76 -14.38 8.73
C LYS A 137 19.43 -13.69 8.46
N ASP A 138 18.34 -14.31 8.82
CA ASP A 138 17.00 -13.76 8.70
C ASP A 138 16.95 -12.45 9.50
N GLU A 139 17.44 -11.34 8.89
CA GLU A 139 17.50 -10.02 9.53
C GLU A 139 16.11 -9.52 9.93
N ILE A 140 15.08 -10.01 9.22
CA ILE A 140 13.69 -9.78 9.60
C ILE A 140 13.42 -10.48 10.94
N ALA A 141 13.89 -11.71 11.12
CA ALA A 141 13.76 -12.41 12.39
C ALA A 141 14.54 -11.73 13.52
N ASP A 142 15.70 -11.13 13.21
CA ASP A 142 16.49 -10.37 14.20
C ASP A 142 15.84 -9.01 14.53
N ALA A 143 15.08 -8.42 13.61
CA ALA A 143 14.36 -7.17 13.82
C ALA A 143 13.03 -7.33 14.57
N VAL A 144 12.46 -8.52 14.53
CA VAL A 144 11.18 -8.86 15.15
C VAL A 144 11.44 -9.64 16.44
N ASP A 145 10.85 -9.17 17.56
CA ASP A 145 10.93 -9.91 18.84
C ASP A 145 10.43 -11.34 18.63
N ALA A 146 11.23 -12.33 19.04
CA ALA A 146 10.90 -13.75 18.95
C ALA A 146 9.59 -14.10 19.70
N ASN A 147 9.20 -13.28 20.68
CA ASN A 147 7.96 -13.42 21.44
C ASN A 147 6.79 -12.61 20.87
N ARG A 148 7.00 -11.88 19.76
CA ARG A 148 5.94 -11.12 19.09
C ARG A 148 4.80 -12.04 18.69
N LYS A 149 3.59 -11.57 18.97
CA LYS A 149 2.34 -12.21 18.57
C LYS A 149 1.49 -11.25 17.78
N ASP A 150 1.00 -11.73 16.65
CA ASP A 150 0.06 -10.99 15.83
C ASP A 150 -1.34 -11.57 16.04
N TYR A 151 -2.29 -10.71 16.41
CA TYR A 151 -3.68 -11.07 16.69
C TYR A 151 -4.60 -10.52 15.62
N ALA A 152 -5.65 -11.27 15.30
CA ALA A 152 -6.75 -10.79 14.48
C ALA A 152 -8.08 -11.03 15.18
N LEU A 153 -8.82 -9.96 15.42
CA LEU A 153 -10.19 -9.98 15.92
C LEU A 153 -11.12 -9.61 14.77
N ILE A 154 -11.98 -10.55 14.39
CA ILE A 154 -12.81 -10.44 13.19
C ILE A 154 -14.27 -10.54 13.59
N PHE A 155 -15.05 -9.50 13.28
CA PHE A 155 -16.51 -9.49 13.42
C PHE A 155 -17.11 -9.57 12.03
N ALA A 156 -17.95 -10.59 11.81
CA ALA A 156 -18.61 -10.81 10.53
C ALA A 156 -20.10 -11.11 10.76
N THR A 157 -20.95 -10.31 10.15
CA THR A 157 -22.40 -10.46 10.32
C THR A 157 -23.07 -10.60 8.94
N ASP A 158 -23.63 -11.75 8.67
CA ASP A 158 -24.43 -12.06 7.47
C ASP A 158 -25.90 -12.42 7.82
N LYS A 159 -26.20 -12.69 9.10
CA LYS A 159 -27.53 -12.95 9.61
C LYS A 159 -27.95 -11.90 10.61
N TYR A 160 -29.11 -11.32 10.38
CA TYR A 160 -29.65 -10.21 11.17
C TYR A 160 -31.06 -10.53 11.65
N GLU A 161 -31.38 -10.15 12.88
CA GLU A 161 -32.73 -10.32 13.41
C GLU A 161 -33.75 -9.34 12.81
N ASN A 162 -33.29 -8.11 12.45
CA ASN A 162 -34.19 -7.03 12.04
C ASN A 162 -33.72 -6.30 10.77
N TRP A 163 -32.67 -6.78 10.11
CA TRP A 163 -32.12 -6.27 8.86
C TRP A 163 -32.10 -7.40 7.82
N ASP A 164 -32.01 -7.03 6.55
CA ASP A 164 -31.82 -8.02 5.49
C ASP A 164 -30.50 -8.78 5.66
N ASP A 165 -30.54 -10.08 5.42
CA ASP A 165 -29.34 -10.92 5.45
C ASP A 165 -28.36 -10.54 4.32
N LEU A 166 -27.09 -10.67 4.60
CA LEU A 166 -26.00 -10.57 3.63
C LEU A 166 -25.50 -11.98 3.21
N VAL A 167 -24.57 -12.02 2.25
CA VAL A 167 -24.18 -13.29 1.61
C VAL A 167 -22.74 -13.65 1.92
N ASN A 168 -21.82 -12.67 1.99
CA ASN A 168 -20.39 -12.91 1.96
C ASN A 168 -19.62 -12.60 3.25
N PRO A 169 -20.08 -11.79 4.20
CA PRO A 169 -19.28 -11.34 5.35
C PRO A 169 -18.60 -12.46 6.12
N VAL A 170 -19.34 -13.51 6.48
CA VAL A 170 -18.81 -14.65 7.24
C VAL A 170 -17.83 -15.46 6.41
N ASN A 171 -18.13 -15.70 5.13
CA ASN A 171 -17.20 -16.37 4.21
C ASN A 171 -15.88 -15.58 4.06
N ASP A 172 -15.97 -14.27 3.88
CA ASP A 172 -14.79 -13.39 3.74
C ASP A 172 -13.91 -13.41 5.00
N ALA A 173 -14.55 -13.38 6.17
CA ALA A 173 -13.88 -13.51 7.45
C ALA A 173 -13.09 -14.82 7.57
N HIS A 174 -13.68 -15.94 7.18
CA HIS A 174 -13.01 -17.25 7.20
C HIS A 174 -11.81 -17.30 6.26
N VAL A 175 -11.96 -16.79 5.01
CA VAL A 175 -10.87 -16.77 4.03
C VAL A 175 -9.71 -15.88 4.51
N ILE A 176 -10.01 -14.69 5.01
CA ILE A 176 -9.01 -13.75 5.56
C ILE A 176 -8.31 -14.38 6.77
N SER A 177 -9.08 -14.96 7.70
CA SER A 177 -8.54 -15.64 8.89
C SER A 177 -7.59 -16.78 8.53
N ALA A 178 -7.95 -17.62 7.56
CA ALA A 178 -7.11 -18.71 7.10
C ALA A 178 -5.76 -18.21 6.57
N ILE A 179 -5.77 -17.20 5.70
CA ILE A 179 -4.53 -16.63 5.15
C ILE A 179 -3.68 -16.00 6.25
N LEU A 180 -4.28 -15.25 7.18
CA LEU A 180 -3.57 -14.63 8.29
C LEU A 180 -2.92 -15.67 9.20
N LYS A 181 -3.60 -16.80 9.48
CA LYS A 181 -3.04 -17.92 10.24
C LYS A 181 -1.89 -18.60 9.51
N GLU A 182 -2.16 -19.05 8.28
CA GLU A 182 -1.25 -19.94 7.55
C GLU A 182 0.00 -19.22 7.05
N LYS A 183 -0.17 -18.01 6.51
CA LYS A 183 0.93 -17.28 5.88
C LYS A 183 1.64 -16.33 6.82
N TYR A 184 0.90 -15.67 7.71
CA TYR A 184 1.42 -14.62 8.58
C TYR A 184 1.51 -15.02 10.05
N GLY A 185 0.95 -16.19 10.42
CA GLY A 185 1.03 -16.74 11.77
C GLY A 185 0.24 -15.97 12.83
N PHE A 186 -0.83 -15.29 12.43
CA PHE A 186 -1.74 -14.62 13.35
C PHE A 186 -2.50 -15.63 14.22
N THR A 187 -2.76 -15.24 15.46
CA THR A 187 -3.79 -15.84 16.29
C THR A 187 -5.10 -15.15 15.97
N THR A 188 -6.03 -15.82 15.30
CA THR A 188 -7.29 -15.22 14.83
C THR A 188 -8.46 -15.67 15.67
N GLU A 189 -9.40 -14.76 15.90
CA GLU A 189 -10.68 -14.98 16.54
C GLU A 189 -11.78 -14.39 15.66
N ILE A 190 -12.76 -15.20 15.27
CA ILE A 190 -13.92 -14.78 14.47
C ILE A 190 -15.14 -14.80 15.35
N ILE A 191 -15.90 -13.71 15.37
CA ILE A 191 -17.17 -13.56 16.06
C ILE A 191 -18.22 -13.38 14.98
N GLU A 192 -19.01 -14.42 14.76
CA GLU A 192 -20.04 -14.46 13.73
C GLU A 192 -21.38 -13.99 14.27
N ASN A 193 -22.06 -13.14 13.51
CA ASN A 193 -23.43 -12.69 13.77
C ASN A 193 -23.64 -12.09 15.19
N ALA A 194 -22.59 -11.41 15.69
CA ALA A 194 -22.55 -10.93 17.03
C ALA A 194 -23.63 -9.88 17.31
N SER A 195 -24.28 -9.97 18.49
CA SER A 195 -25.05 -8.89 19.08
C SER A 195 -24.14 -7.71 19.46
N LEU A 196 -24.75 -6.54 19.70
CA LEU A 196 -23.98 -5.37 20.16
C LEU A 196 -23.25 -5.65 21.49
N ASP A 197 -23.89 -6.39 22.40
CA ASP A 197 -23.30 -6.74 23.70
C ASP A 197 -22.08 -7.66 23.51
N GLU A 198 -22.17 -8.67 22.65
CA GLU A 198 -21.04 -9.55 22.33
C GLU A 198 -19.89 -8.79 21.68
N MET A 199 -20.18 -7.89 20.70
CA MET A 199 -19.14 -7.03 20.09
C MET A 199 -18.42 -6.19 21.15
N THR A 200 -19.22 -5.54 22.03
CA THR A 200 -18.65 -4.64 23.04
C THR A 200 -17.92 -5.38 24.15
N SER A 201 -18.40 -6.55 24.56
CA SER A 201 -17.75 -7.42 25.55
C SER A 201 -16.43 -7.95 25.00
N LYS A 202 -16.40 -8.36 23.73
CA LYS A 202 -15.18 -8.86 23.11
C LYS A 202 -14.12 -7.75 22.96
N LEU A 203 -14.51 -6.55 22.58
CA LEU A 203 -13.60 -5.39 22.55
C LEU A 203 -13.09 -5.07 23.98
N TYR A 204 -13.89 -5.25 25.01
CA TYR A 204 -13.47 -5.09 26.39
C TYR A 204 -12.43 -6.14 26.81
N ASP A 205 -12.60 -7.40 26.40
CA ASP A 205 -11.60 -8.46 26.67
C ASP A 205 -10.23 -8.06 26.12
N TYR A 206 -10.18 -7.49 24.92
CA TYR A 206 -8.94 -7.00 24.33
C TYR A 206 -8.37 -5.77 25.04
N ASN A 207 -9.19 -4.95 25.71
CA ASN A 207 -8.70 -3.85 26.57
C ASN A 207 -7.97 -4.35 27.81
N THR A 208 -8.34 -5.52 28.32
CA THR A 208 -7.71 -6.14 29.51
C THR A 208 -6.55 -7.08 29.18
N LYS A 209 -6.42 -7.44 27.93
CA LYS A 209 -5.35 -8.33 27.43
C LYS A 209 -3.98 -7.66 27.57
N LYS A 210 -2.97 -8.45 27.91
CA LYS A 210 -1.57 -8.02 27.92
C LYS A 210 -0.95 -8.24 26.56
N PHE A 211 -0.28 -7.22 26.06
CA PHE A 211 0.46 -7.25 24.81
C PHE A 211 1.93 -6.93 25.05
N ASN A 212 2.81 -7.55 24.26
CA ASN A 212 4.22 -7.16 24.18
C ASN A 212 4.37 -5.89 23.30
N PRO A 213 5.46 -5.14 23.41
CA PRO A 213 5.64 -3.88 22.67
C PRO A 213 5.48 -3.98 21.13
N GLN A 214 5.90 -5.11 20.55
CA GLN A 214 5.80 -5.34 19.11
C GLN A 214 4.57 -6.16 18.69
N ASP A 215 3.72 -6.58 19.61
CA ASP A 215 2.49 -7.29 19.26
C ASP A 215 1.59 -6.40 18.39
N GLN A 216 0.90 -7.00 17.44
CA GLN A 216 -0.03 -6.32 16.57
C GLN A 216 -1.45 -6.86 16.73
N LEU A 217 -2.42 -5.99 16.54
CA LEU A 217 -3.84 -6.33 16.52
C LEU A 217 -4.47 -5.83 15.21
N PHE A 218 -4.85 -6.76 14.36
CA PHE A 218 -5.73 -6.52 13.23
C PHE A 218 -7.18 -6.68 13.68
N VAL A 219 -8.01 -5.69 13.39
CA VAL A 219 -9.45 -5.73 13.67
C VAL A 219 -10.21 -5.59 12.37
N PHE A 220 -11.11 -6.52 12.09
CA PHE A 220 -11.89 -6.52 10.85
C PHE A 220 -13.39 -6.56 11.18
N PHE A 221 -14.15 -5.70 10.53
CA PHE A 221 -15.61 -5.72 10.55
C PHE A 221 -16.14 -5.94 9.13
N ALA A 222 -17.03 -6.89 8.96
CA ALA A 222 -17.77 -7.12 7.71
C ALA A 222 -19.26 -7.27 8.01
N GLY A 223 -20.10 -6.55 7.26
CA GLY A 223 -21.54 -6.55 7.47
C GLY A 223 -22.22 -5.24 7.09
N HIS A 224 -23.42 -5.00 7.61
CA HIS A 224 -24.12 -3.75 7.39
C HIS A 224 -23.50 -2.59 8.16
N GLY A 225 -23.47 -1.42 7.50
CA GLY A 225 -23.20 -0.13 8.11
C GLY A 225 -24.41 0.79 7.95
N TYR A 226 -24.54 1.74 8.83
CA TYR A 226 -25.58 2.77 8.81
C TYR A 226 -24.96 4.15 9.05
N TYR A 227 -25.47 5.15 8.37
CA TYR A 227 -25.10 6.55 8.60
C TYR A 227 -26.32 7.36 8.97
N ASP A 228 -26.26 8.09 10.09
CA ASP A 228 -27.30 9.02 10.49
C ASP A 228 -26.88 10.44 10.10
N GLU A 229 -27.59 11.01 9.12
CA GLU A 229 -27.32 12.37 8.61
C GLU A 229 -27.59 13.46 9.66
N VAL A 230 -28.56 13.23 10.55
CA VAL A 230 -28.92 14.20 11.58
C VAL A 230 -27.84 14.26 12.66
N LEU A 231 -27.31 13.11 13.05
CA LEU A 231 -26.25 13.01 14.05
C LEU A 231 -24.85 13.17 13.42
N GLY A 232 -24.72 13.02 12.10
CA GLY A 232 -23.43 13.05 11.40
C GLY A 232 -22.52 11.88 11.81
N GLU A 233 -23.09 10.75 12.23
CA GLU A 233 -22.38 9.62 12.81
C GLU A 233 -22.61 8.35 11.98
N GLY A 234 -21.56 7.55 11.82
CA GLY A 234 -21.62 6.22 11.23
C GLY A 234 -21.67 5.12 12.29
N TYR A 235 -22.24 4.00 11.92
CA TYR A 235 -22.49 2.88 12.83
C TYR A 235 -22.19 1.55 12.14
N VAL A 236 -21.65 0.59 12.90
CA VAL A 236 -21.70 -0.82 12.55
C VAL A 236 -23.03 -1.39 13.05
N VAL A 237 -23.73 -2.11 12.20
CA VAL A 237 -24.99 -2.78 12.53
C VAL A 237 -24.66 -4.15 13.10
N ALA A 238 -25.04 -4.40 14.36
CA ALA A 238 -24.89 -5.69 15.01
C ALA A 238 -26.03 -6.65 14.61
N GLY A 239 -25.87 -7.96 14.80
CA GLY A 239 -26.85 -8.98 14.44
C GLY A 239 -28.24 -8.73 15.02
N ASN A 240 -28.33 -8.13 16.20
CA ASN A 240 -29.57 -7.80 16.88
C ASN A 240 -30.00 -6.32 16.80
N SER A 241 -29.34 -5.51 15.96
CA SER A 241 -29.70 -4.08 15.83
C SER A 241 -31.11 -3.90 15.27
N LEU A 242 -31.86 -2.95 15.86
CA LEU A 242 -33.22 -2.64 15.46
C LEU A 242 -33.22 -1.65 14.28
N MET A 243 -33.90 -1.95 13.18
CA MET A 243 -33.92 -1.07 12.00
C MET A 243 -34.41 0.35 12.29
N ASN A 244 -35.39 0.50 13.18
CA ASN A 244 -36.02 1.78 13.53
C ASN A 244 -35.61 2.32 14.90
N ASP A 245 -34.40 2.05 15.36
CA ASP A 245 -33.88 2.57 16.64
C ASP A 245 -33.53 4.05 16.53
N LYS A 246 -34.44 4.93 16.95
CA LYS A 246 -34.21 6.39 16.94
C LYS A 246 -33.02 6.82 17.81
N GLY A 247 -32.81 6.12 18.94
CA GLY A 247 -31.71 6.40 19.87
C GLY A 247 -30.38 5.80 19.49
N LYS A 248 -30.36 4.96 18.44
CA LYS A 248 -29.16 4.22 17.97
C LYS A 248 -28.46 3.39 19.07
N ASN A 249 -29.22 2.99 20.10
CA ASN A 249 -28.68 2.24 21.25
C ASN A 249 -28.35 0.78 20.90
N SER A 250 -28.92 0.25 19.80
CA SER A 250 -28.67 -1.12 19.31
C SER A 250 -27.52 -1.19 18.28
N TYR A 251 -26.81 -0.08 18.01
CA TYR A 251 -25.75 0.01 17.03
C TYR A 251 -24.40 0.30 17.70
N LEU A 252 -23.31 -0.11 17.07
CA LEU A 252 -21.96 0.27 17.47
C LEU A 252 -21.54 1.55 16.74
N ALA A 253 -21.62 2.71 17.42
CA ALA A 253 -21.18 3.97 16.85
C ALA A 253 -19.67 3.98 16.53
N HIS A 254 -19.28 4.57 15.41
CA HIS A 254 -17.88 4.69 15.02
C HIS A 254 -17.04 5.46 16.05
N ASN A 255 -17.59 6.49 16.67
CA ASN A 255 -16.94 7.21 17.77
C ASN A 255 -16.66 6.28 18.97
N THR A 256 -17.63 5.45 19.35
CA THR A 256 -17.47 4.48 20.43
C THR A 256 -16.44 3.42 20.08
N LEU A 257 -16.50 2.88 18.86
CA LEU A 257 -15.51 1.90 18.36
C LEU A 257 -14.10 2.49 18.42
N ARG A 258 -13.91 3.71 17.93
CA ARG A 258 -12.62 4.42 17.94
C ARG A 258 -12.07 4.57 19.36
N GLN A 259 -12.89 5.01 20.32
CA GLN A 259 -12.48 5.14 21.71
C GLN A 259 -12.11 3.79 22.34
N ARG A 260 -12.86 2.73 22.05
CA ARG A 260 -12.56 1.38 22.54
C ARG A 260 -11.24 0.86 21.99
N LEU A 261 -10.99 1.04 20.69
CA LEU A 261 -9.74 0.63 20.05
C LEU A 261 -8.54 1.45 20.56
N GLU A 262 -8.73 2.76 20.79
CA GLU A 262 -7.67 3.62 21.35
C GLU A 262 -7.24 3.17 22.74
N ASN A 263 -8.17 2.66 23.55
CA ASN A 263 -7.91 2.21 24.92
C ASN A 263 -7.23 0.83 24.98
N ILE A 264 -7.20 0.04 23.90
CA ILE A 264 -6.50 -1.24 23.86
C ILE A 264 -5.00 -1.00 24.02
N LYS A 265 -4.37 -1.77 24.91
CA LYS A 265 -2.93 -1.62 25.26
C LYS A 265 -1.95 -2.15 24.22
N CYS A 266 -2.44 -2.63 23.09
CA CYS A 266 -1.61 -2.99 21.94
C CYS A 266 -1.05 -1.72 21.28
N GLU A 267 0.27 -1.68 21.02
CA GLU A 267 0.89 -0.50 20.39
C GLU A 267 0.53 -0.39 18.90
N HIS A 268 0.28 -1.49 18.21
CA HIS A 268 0.04 -1.51 16.77
C HIS A 268 -1.36 -2.05 16.47
N ILE A 269 -2.28 -1.17 16.07
CA ILE A 269 -3.66 -1.53 15.72
C ILE A 269 -3.95 -1.07 14.28
N PHE A 270 -4.48 -2.01 13.48
CA PHE A 270 -5.02 -1.74 12.16
C PHE A 270 -6.48 -2.19 12.10
N LEU A 271 -7.38 -1.23 11.91
CA LEU A 271 -8.81 -1.47 11.73
C LEU A 271 -9.14 -1.52 10.25
N THR A 272 -9.86 -2.54 9.83
CA THR A 272 -10.41 -2.64 8.49
C THR A 272 -11.92 -2.86 8.56
N MET A 273 -12.69 -2.08 7.79
CA MET A 273 -14.14 -2.10 7.82
C MET A 273 -14.71 -2.29 6.42
N ASP A 274 -15.26 -3.46 6.17
CA ASP A 274 -16.06 -3.76 4.98
C ASP A 274 -17.55 -3.62 5.31
N VAL A 275 -17.94 -2.37 5.56
CA VAL A 275 -19.31 -1.97 5.89
C VAL A 275 -19.67 -0.70 5.12
N CYS A 276 -20.96 -0.54 4.78
CA CYS A 276 -21.46 0.71 4.21
C CYS A 276 -21.15 1.89 5.15
N PHE A 277 -20.84 3.05 4.59
CA PHE A 277 -20.55 4.27 5.36
C PHE A 277 -19.29 4.17 6.28
N GLY A 278 -18.45 3.18 6.08
CA GLY A 278 -17.19 3.04 6.84
C GLY A 278 -16.30 4.29 6.78
N GLY A 279 -16.34 5.04 5.69
CA GLY A 279 -15.57 6.28 5.51
C GLY A 279 -15.91 7.42 6.46
N THR A 280 -16.96 7.30 7.27
CA THR A 280 -17.30 8.25 8.34
C THR A 280 -16.59 7.95 9.67
N PHE A 281 -15.73 6.92 9.70
CA PHE A 281 -14.97 6.53 10.88
C PHE A 281 -14.07 7.65 11.41
N ASP A 282 -13.47 8.44 10.52
CA ASP A 282 -12.73 9.64 10.91
C ASP A 282 -13.21 10.87 10.11
N PRO A 283 -14.00 11.77 10.75
CA PRO A 283 -14.49 12.99 10.12
C PRO A 283 -13.40 14.04 9.90
N ILE A 284 -12.27 13.93 10.59
CA ILE A 284 -11.13 14.84 10.43
C ILE A 284 -10.20 14.25 9.37
N LEU A 285 -10.39 14.63 8.11
CA LEU A 285 -9.44 14.32 7.05
C LEU A 285 -8.07 14.88 7.42
N ALA A 286 -7.19 14.03 7.94
CA ALA A 286 -5.77 14.34 8.03
C ALA A 286 -5.29 14.54 6.60
N LYS A 287 -4.94 15.79 6.23
CA LYS A 287 -4.21 16.07 5.00
C LYS A 287 -2.93 15.26 5.07
N ALA A 288 -2.85 14.21 4.25
CA ALA A 288 -1.62 13.47 4.06
C ALA A 288 -0.55 14.48 3.63
N ARG A 289 0.42 14.73 4.49
CA ARG A 289 1.65 15.41 4.08
C ARG A 289 2.39 14.41 3.21
N ALA A 290 2.64 14.79 1.96
CA ALA A 290 3.57 14.08 1.11
C ALA A 290 4.88 13.93 1.88
N GLY A 291 5.30 12.70 2.12
CA GLY A 291 6.55 12.40 2.80
C GLY A 291 7.72 12.91 1.98
N GLU A 292 8.69 13.51 2.65
CA GLU A 292 10.00 13.79 2.06
C GLU A 292 10.62 12.48 1.56
N ALA A 293 11.24 12.53 0.39
CA ALA A 293 12.04 11.42 -0.13
C ALA A 293 13.17 11.13 0.89
N MET A 294 13.08 9.99 1.54
CA MET A 294 14.13 9.48 2.43
C MET A 294 14.94 8.45 1.65
N ASP A 295 16.23 8.34 1.98
CA ASP A 295 17.09 7.25 1.50
C ASP A 295 16.40 5.90 1.75
N GLU A 296 16.49 4.99 0.77
CA GLU A 296 15.89 3.67 0.85
C GLU A 296 16.44 2.91 2.07
N ALA A 297 15.55 2.62 3.02
CA ALA A 297 15.91 1.82 4.19
C ALA A 297 15.82 0.33 3.83
N THR A 298 16.71 -0.50 4.39
CA THR A 298 16.55 -1.96 4.30
C THR A 298 15.24 -2.40 4.98
N ASP A 299 14.70 -3.57 4.61
CA ASP A 299 13.47 -4.13 5.22
C ASP A 299 13.59 -4.21 6.74
N THR A 300 14.75 -4.60 7.25
CA THR A 300 15.08 -4.64 8.68
C THR A 300 14.97 -3.28 9.33
N GLN A 301 15.66 -2.27 8.77
CA GLN A 301 15.61 -0.90 9.29
C GLN A 301 14.19 -0.32 9.22
N TYR A 302 13.45 -0.66 8.17
CA TYR A 302 12.05 -0.29 8.03
C TYR A 302 11.21 -0.90 9.16
N LEU A 303 11.29 -2.22 9.39
CA LEU A 303 10.55 -2.92 10.44
C LEU A 303 10.87 -2.39 11.84
N VAL A 304 12.16 -2.29 12.20
CA VAL A 304 12.57 -1.74 13.50
C VAL A 304 11.97 -0.36 13.71
N ARG A 305 12.09 0.53 12.71
CA ARG A 305 11.57 1.90 12.79
C ARG A 305 10.05 1.93 12.90
N LYS A 306 9.33 1.02 12.23
CA LYS A 306 7.86 0.99 12.22
C LYS A 306 7.30 0.34 13.50
N LEU A 307 7.87 -0.77 13.94
CA LEU A 307 7.44 -1.50 15.14
C LEU A 307 7.81 -0.83 16.48
N THR A 308 8.53 0.29 16.46
CA THR A 308 8.80 1.12 17.65
C THR A 308 7.85 2.29 17.80
N LYS A 309 6.94 2.51 16.85
CA LYS A 309 6.05 3.68 16.81
C LYS A 309 4.60 3.25 16.90
N ARG A 310 3.85 3.86 17.80
CA ARG A 310 2.45 3.58 18.01
C ARG A 310 1.65 3.73 16.73
N THR A 311 0.91 2.69 16.36
CA THR A 311 0.11 2.60 15.12
C THR A 311 -1.36 2.56 15.44
N ARG A 312 -2.12 3.47 14.84
CA ARG A 312 -3.59 3.54 14.86
C ARG A 312 -4.06 3.87 13.45
N LYS A 313 -4.11 2.85 12.60
CA LYS A 313 -4.48 3.00 11.19
C LYS A 313 -5.82 2.35 10.90
N TYR A 314 -6.51 2.86 9.89
CA TYR A 314 -7.75 2.24 9.42
C TYR A 314 -7.82 2.20 7.89
N LEU A 315 -8.62 1.26 7.38
CA LEU A 315 -9.03 1.11 5.99
C LEU A 315 -10.52 0.81 5.96
N THR A 316 -11.28 1.54 5.15
CA THR A 316 -12.72 1.30 4.97
C THR A 316 -13.05 1.02 3.52
N SER A 317 -14.09 0.22 3.25
CA SER A 317 -14.50 -0.22 1.91
C SER A 317 -15.11 0.88 1.03
N GLY A 318 -15.57 1.96 1.64
CA GLY A 318 -16.14 3.10 0.92
C GLY A 318 -16.26 4.34 1.79
N SER A 319 -16.70 5.46 1.20
CA SER A 319 -16.90 6.72 1.93
C SER A 319 -18.30 6.79 2.57
N LYS A 320 -19.25 7.43 1.88
CA LYS A 320 -20.65 7.56 2.30
C LYS A 320 -21.61 6.76 1.40
N GLU A 321 -21.09 5.85 0.61
CA GLU A 321 -21.85 5.12 -0.40
C GLU A 321 -22.20 3.70 0.04
N TYR A 322 -23.22 3.15 -0.61
CA TYR A 322 -23.55 1.74 -0.47
C TYR A 322 -22.43 0.87 -1.05
N VAL A 323 -21.95 -0.07 -0.27
CA VAL A 323 -20.94 -1.04 -0.68
C VAL A 323 -21.62 -2.35 -1.02
N SER A 324 -21.34 -2.87 -2.23
CA SER A 324 -21.89 -4.15 -2.67
C SER A 324 -21.30 -5.30 -1.87
N ASP A 325 -22.16 -6.19 -1.36
CA ASP A 325 -21.77 -7.45 -0.73
C ASP A 325 -21.22 -8.49 -1.76
N GLY A 326 -21.36 -8.20 -3.05
CA GLY A 326 -20.93 -9.10 -4.12
C GLY A 326 -21.97 -10.15 -4.49
N VAL A 327 -21.50 -11.29 -4.99
CA VAL A 327 -22.35 -12.40 -5.47
C VAL A 327 -22.08 -13.63 -4.61
N PHE A 328 -23.12 -14.40 -4.32
CA PHE A 328 -23.01 -15.66 -3.56
C PHE A 328 -21.87 -16.56 -4.09
N GLY A 329 -21.05 -17.06 -3.19
CA GLY A 329 -19.90 -17.92 -3.53
C GLY A 329 -18.68 -17.18 -4.07
N LYS A 330 -18.69 -15.83 -4.05
CA LYS A 330 -17.53 -14.98 -4.31
C LYS A 330 -17.35 -14.02 -3.14
N ASN A 331 -16.13 -13.56 -2.95
CA ASN A 331 -15.86 -12.54 -1.92
C ASN A 331 -16.50 -11.20 -2.31
N SER A 332 -16.76 -10.33 -1.34
CA SER A 332 -17.07 -8.93 -1.60
C SER A 332 -15.95 -8.30 -2.44
N PRO A 333 -16.21 -7.26 -3.23
CA PRO A 333 -15.17 -6.59 -4.01
C PRO A 333 -14.00 -6.08 -3.14
N PHE A 334 -14.31 -5.61 -1.94
CA PHE A 334 -13.31 -5.13 -0.99
C PHE A 334 -12.49 -6.29 -0.40
N ALA A 335 -13.16 -7.31 0.15
CA ALA A 335 -12.47 -8.49 0.69
C ALA A 335 -11.65 -9.22 -0.38
N ALA A 336 -12.14 -9.29 -1.63
CA ALA A 336 -11.38 -9.87 -2.74
C ALA A 336 -10.04 -9.16 -2.96
N LYS A 337 -9.99 -7.83 -2.87
CA LYS A 337 -8.75 -7.05 -2.99
C LYS A 337 -7.83 -7.23 -1.79
N PHE A 338 -8.39 -7.27 -0.59
CA PHE A 338 -7.64 -7.55 0.62
C PHE A 338 -7.00 -8.94 0.59
N ILE A 339 -7.79 -9.95 0.23
CA ILE A 339 -7.32 -11.34 0.05
C ILE A 339 -6.25 -11.42 -1.03
N GLN A 340 -6.43 -10.71 -2.15
CA GLN A 340 -5.44 -10.65 -3.23
C GLN A 340 -4.11 -10.11 -2.71
N ALA A 341 -4.12 -8.98 -2.00
CA ALA A 341 -2.92 -8.37 -1.42
C ALA A 341 -2.21 -9.33 -0.46
N LEU A 342 -2.95 -9.96 0.46
CA LEU A 342 -2.41 -10.94 1.41
C LEU A 342 -1.78 -12.15 0.70
N ARG A 343 -2.36 -12.63 -0.40
CA ARG A 343 -1.86 -13.81 -1.13
C ARG A 343 -0.65 -13.50 -1.99
N GLU A 344 -0.63 -12.38 -2.69
CA GLU A 344 0.42 -12.01 -3.64
C GLU A 344 1.72 -11.57 -2.96
N THR A 345 1.64 -10.97 -1.78
CA THR A 345 2.82 -10.57 -1.02
C THR A 345 3.50 -11.79 -0.39
N GLY A 346 4.84 -11.83 -0.40
CA GLY A 346 5.62 -12.91 0.20
C GLY A 346 5.88 -14.12 -0.71
N GLY A 347 5.41 -14.09 -1.96
CA GLY A 347 5.82 -15.04 -3.01
C GLY A 347 6.94 -14.44 -3.84
N GLY A 348 8.17 -14.51 -3.38
CA GLY A 348 9.35 -13.88 -3.98
C GLY A 348 10.23 -13.29 -2.89
N SER A 349 10.91 -12.21 -3.16
CA SER A 349 11.86 -11.56 -2.25
C SER A 349 11.23 -10.69 -1.15
N GLY A 350 9.94 -10.34 -1.24
CA GLY A 350 9.27 -9.48 -0.24
C GLY A 350 8.46 -10.28 0.78
N ARG A 351 8.93 -10.39 2.02
CA ARG A 351 8.23 -11.03 3.13
C ARG A 351 7.29 -10.09 3.88
N ILE A 352 7.29 -8.81 3.53
CA ILE A 352 6.55 -7.76 4.21
C ILE A 352 5.48 -7.21 3.29
N LEU A 353 4.26 -7.05 3.80
CA LEU A 353 3.20 -6.25 3.19
C LEU A 353 2.96 -5.01 4.05
N THR A 354 3.29 -3.85 3.53
CA THR A 354 3.06 -2.55 4.16
C THR A 354 1.66 -2.02 3.86
N LEU A 355 1.16 -1.06 4.63
CA LEU A 355 -0.12 -0.41 4.31
C LEU A 355 -0.06 0.41 3.02
N ALA A 356 1.11 0.94 2.65
CA ALA A 356 1.29 1.64 1.39
C ALA A 356 1.11 0.69 0.19
N GLU A 357 1.72 -0.50 0.23
CA GLU A 357 1.55 -1.54 -0.78
C GLU A 357 0.11 -2.06 -0.80
N LEU A 358 -0.46 -2.34 0.38
CA LEU A 358 -1.85 -2.74 0.51
C LEU A 358 -2.79 -1.75 -0.18
N ASN A 359 -2.58 -0.44 0.00
CA ASN A 359 -3.39 0.62 -0.61
C ASN A 359 -3.41 0.55 -2.14
N THR A 360 -2.34 0.08 -2.78
CA THR A 360 -2.29 -0.01 -4.26
C THR A 360 -3.35 -0.95 -4.83
N TYR A 361 -3.74 -1.98 -4.09
CA TYR A 361 -4.77 -2.93 -4.50
C TYR A 361 -6.17 -2.32 -4.51
N PHE A 362 -6.39 -1.29 -3.72
CA PHE A 362 -7.71 -0.66 -3.54
C PHE A 362 -7.95 0.55 -4.46
N GLN A 363 -6.92 1.13 -5.06
CA GLN A 363 -7.01 2.36 -5.88
C GLN A 363 -8.02 2.29 -7.04
N LYS A 364 -8.36 1.09 -7.50
CA LYS A 364 -9.29 0.89 -8.65
C LYS A 364 -10.69 0.45 -8.22
N LEU A 365 -10.97 0.38 -6.92
CA LEU A 365 -12.33 0.08 -6.46
C LEU A 365 -13.24 1.30 -6.64
N ALA A 366 -14.43 1.08 -7.20
CA ALA A 366 -15.41 2.13 -7.44
C ALA A 366 -15.98 2.76 -6.15
N THR A 367 -15.89 2.06 -5.02
CA THR A 367 -16.40 2.49 -3.72
C THR A 367 -15.51 3.47 -2.98
N GLU A 368 -14.40 3.90 -3.58
CA GLU A 368 -13.44 4.85 -2.99
C GLU A 368 -13.00 4.50 -1.56
N PRO A 369 -12.32 3.36 -1.35
CA PRO A 369 -11.80 2.99 -0.03
C PRO A 369 -10.95 4.10 0.60
N ARG A 370 -11.05 4.27 1.92
CA ARG A 370 -10.31 5.30 2.63
C ARG A 370 -9.31 4.71 3.59
N PHE A 371 -8.08 5.17 3.47
CA PHE A 371 -7.02 4.97 4.45
C PHE A 371 -6.87 6.21 5.33
N GLY A 372 -6.63 5.98 6.60
CA GLY A 372 -6.37 7.05 7.54
C GLY A 372 -5.77 6.57 8.85
N SER A 373 -5.71 7.48 9.79
CA SER A 373 -5.25 7.21 11.16
C SER A 373 -6.27 7.73 12.16
N PHE A 374 -6.23 7.21 13.38
CA PHE A 374 -7.11 7.63 14.47
C PHE A 374 -6.36 7.71 15.79
N GLY A 375 -6.95 8.42 16.77
CA GLY A 375 -6.41 8.50 18.11
C GLY A 375 -4.97 8.97 18.19
N SER A 376 -4.17 8.27 18.97
CA SER A 376 -2.75 8.59 19.24
C SER A 376 -1.77 7.99 18.24
N ASP A 377 -2.14 7.92 16.95
CA ASP A 377 -1.27 7.44 15.88
C ASP A 377 0.01 8.26 15.75
N ASN A 378 1.13 7.58 15.52
CA ASN A 378 2.35 8.26 15.10
C ASN A 378 2.39 8.31 13.56
N PRO A 379 2.44 9.49 12.91
CA PRO A 379 2.41 9.58 11.45
C PRO A 379 3.50 8.80 10.71
N ALA A 380 4.62 8.53 11.39
CA ALA A 380 5.70 7.74 10.84
C ALA A 380 5.57 6.23 11.16
N SER A 381 4.50 5.81 11.82
CA SER A 381 4.20 4.39 12.09
C SER A 381 3.68 3.68 10.84
N ASP A 382 3.67 2.37 10.90
CA ASP A 382 2.95 1.52 9.94
C ASP A 382 2.49 0.23 10.62
N PHE A 383 1.48 -0.42 10.03
CA PHE A 383 1.12 -1.78 10.36
C PHE A 383 1.69 -2.70 9.28
N VAL A 384 2.36 -3.77 9.66
CA VAL A 384 3.08 -4.62 8.72
C VAL A 384 2.66 -6.07 8.84
N PHE A 385 2.34 -6.70 7.72
CA PHE A 385 2.13 -8.14 7.67
C PHE A 385 3.44 -8.80 7.27
N VAL A 386 4.02 -9.57 8.18
CA VAL A 386 5.30 -10.27 7.96
C VAL A 386 5.02 -11.73 7.67
N SER A 387 5.28 -12.18 6.45
CA SER A 387 5.11 -13.59 6.06
C SER A 387 6.13 -14.47 6.80
N ARG A 388 5.66 -15.61 7.30
CA ARG A 388 6.49 -16.62 7.99
C ARG A 388 7.10 -17.65 7.03
N ASN A 389 6.65 -17.65 5.77
CA ASN A 389 7.08 -18.61 4.73
C ASN A 389 7.95 -17.92 3.68
#